data_bd62c8c781d81e478a4213f9f8aef01d
#
_entry.id   bd62c8c781d81e478a4213f9f8aef01d
#
_cell.length_a   1.000
_cell.length_b   1.000
_cell.length_c   1.000
_cell.angle_alpha   90.00
_cell.angle_beta   90.00
_cell.angle_gamma   90.00
#
_symmetry.space_group_name_H-M   'P 1'
#
loop_
_entity.id
_entity.type
_entity.pdbx_description
1 polymer ?
#
loop_
_entity_poly.entity_id
_entity_poly.type
_entity_poly.pdbx_seq_one_letter_code
_entity_poly.pdbx_strand_id
1 'polypeptide(L)'
;MVFEMQIVKEELQFEESLKQRLEFICEFSKVTPTFVNGSIRKIENTNLSYIEPHRVIIKDTTFLVFNYSNDVYISNLSKKIKLSELEEYLKTI
;
A
#
# COMPACT_ATOMS: atom_id res chain seq x y z
N MET A 1 -6.49 -27.49 -26.90
CA MET A 1 -6.87 -26.08 -26.71
C MET A 1 -6.36 -25.63 -25.36
N VAL A 2 -5.49 -24.68 -25.36
CA VAL A 2 -4.94 -24.14 -24.10
C VAL A 2 -5.88 -23.00 -23.65
N PHE A 3 -6.46 -23.17 -22.47
CA PHE A 3 -7.20 -22.09 -21.84
C PHE A 3 -6.21 -21.19 -21.13
N GLU A 4 -5.93 -20.06 -21.71
CA GLU A 4 -5.19 -19.02 -21.01
C GLU A 4 -6.19 -18.15 -20.26
N MET A 5 -6.11 -18.16 -18.92
CA MET A 5 -6.82 -17.20 -18.12
C MET A 5 -6.10 -15.86 -18.28
N GLN A 6 -6.73 -14.96 -19.01
CA GLN A 6 -6.20 -13.59 -19.10
C GLN A 6 -6.60 -12.83 -17.86
N ILE A 7 -5.62 -12.23 -17.23
CA ILE A 7 -5.84 -11.33 -16.09
C ILE A 7 -5.71 -9.90 -16.61
N VAL A 8 -6.79 -9.16 -16.52
CA VAL A 8 -6.79 -7.73 -16.83
C VAL A 8 -6.36 -6.98 -15.57
N LYS A 9 -5.27 -6.27 -15.68
CA LYS A 9 -4.73 -5.46 -14.57
C LYS A 9 -5.06 -3.99 -14.81
N GLU A 10 -5.71 -3.38 -13.84
CA GLU A 10 -5.96 -1.94 -13.83
C GLU A 10 -5.19 -1.32 -12.66
N GLU A 11 -4.26 -0.42 -12.98
CA GLU A 11 -3.46 0.25 -11.97
C GLU A 11 -4.28 1.30 -11.22
N LEU A 12 -4.21 1.28 -9.89
CA LEU A 12 -4.83 2.26 -9.04
C LEU A 12 -3.85 3.39 -8.74
N GLN A 13 -4.35 4.62 -8.73
CA GLN A 13 -3.54 5.77 -8.42
C GLN A 13 -3.44 5.97 -6.90
N PHE A 14 -2.23 6.09 -6.42
CA PHE A 14 -1.97 6.45 -5.02
C PHE A 14 -2.43 7.90 -4.79
N GLU A 15 -3.23 8.15 -3.77
CA GLU A 15 -3.70 9.49 -3.48
C GLU A 15 -2.54 10.42 -3.13
N GLU A 16 -2.49 11.58 -3.79
CA GLU A 16 -1.40 12.53 -3.59
C GLU A 16 -1.34 13.05 -2.15
N SER A 17 -2.50 13.31 -1.55
CA SER A 17 -2.57 13.76 -0.14
C SER A 17 -1.99 12.72 0.82
N LEU A 18 -2.21 11.45 0.55
CA LEU A 18 -1.68 10.35 1.36
C LEU A 18 -0.17 10.22 1.19
N LYS A 19 0.32 10.34 -0.04
CA LYS A 19 1.76 10.38 -0.29
C LYS A 19 2.43 11.50 0.48
N GLN A 20 1.85 12.69 0.44
CA GLN A 20 2.40 13.85 1.15
C GLN A 20 2.44 13.63 2.66
N ARG A 21 1.39 13.02 3.23
CA ARG A 21 1.38 12.67 4.66
C ARG A 21 2.48 11.68 5.01
N LEU A 22 2.65 10.65 4.21
CA LEU A 22 3.70 9.65 4.43
C LEU A 22 5.10 10.25 4.27
N GLU A 23 5.31 11.08 3.26
CA GLU A 23 6.57 11.79 3.07
C GLU A 23 6.89 12.70 4.26
N PHE A 24 5.89 13.43 4.75
CA PHE A 24 6.03 14.32 5.90
C PHE A 24 6.43 13.55 7.16
N ILE A 25 5.75 12.44 7.44
CA ILE A 25 6.07 11.60 8.60
C ILE A 25 7.47 11.01 8.48
N CYS A 26 7.84 10.52 7.31
CA CYS A 26 9.15 9.92 7.08
C CYS A 26 10.29 10.93 7.17
N GLU A 27 10.01 12.19 6.84
CA GLU A 27 11.00 13.26 6.93
C GLU A 27 11.52 13.45 8.35
N PHE A 28 10.67 13.33 9.35
CA PHE A 28 11.09 13.40 10.75
C PHE A 28 12.09 12.32 11.13
N SER A 29 12.01 11.17 10.49
CA SER A 29 12.93 10.06 10.71
C SER A 29 14.06 10.02 9.70
N LYS A 30 14.17 11.03 8.84
CA LYS A 30 15.20 11.16 7.80
C LYS A 30 15.24 9.96 6.85
N VAL A 31 14.09 9.44 6.51
CA VAL A 31 13.95 8.34 5.54
C VAL A 31 13.08 8.78 4.39
N THR A 32 13.33 8.21 3.21
CA THR A 32 12.54 8.48 2.02
C THR A 32 11.66 7.28 1.71
N PRO A 33 10.33 7.43 1.68
CA PRO A 33 9.46 6.33 1.32
C PRO A 33 9.45 6.12 -0.20
N THR A 34 9.28 4.86 -0.62
CA THR A 34 9.04 4.52 -2.01
C THR A 34 7.59 4.05 -2.15
N PHE A 35 6.84 4.65 -3.05
CA PHE A 35 5.43 4.34 -3.26
C PHE A 35 5.24 3.39 -4.42
N VAL A 36 4.42 2.36 -4.21
CA VAL A 36 4.05 1.42 -5.25
C VAL A 36 2.53 1.40 -5.36
N ASN A 37 2.02 1.73 -6.53
CA ASN A 37 0.58 1.74 -6.77
C ASN A 37 0.02 0.34 -6.71
N GLY A 38 -1.14 0.21 -6.06
CA GLY A 38 -1.92 -1.01 -6.08
C GLY A 38 -2.64 -1.18 -7.42
N SER A 39 -3.37 -2.27 -7.55
CA SER A 39 -4.11 -2.57 -8.78
C SER A 39 -5.37 -3.36 -8.49
N ILE A 40 -6.32 -3.28 -9.41
CA ILE A 40 -7.45 -4.18 -9.48
C ILE A 40 -7.12 -5.21 -10.55
N ARG A 41 -7.23 -6.49 -10.22
CA ARG A 41 -7.04 -7.58 -11.17
C ARG A 41 -8.38 -8.27 -11.40
N LYS A 42 -8.75 -8.41 -12.64
CA LYS A 42 -9.97 -9.09 -13.08
C LYS A 42 -9.60 -10.30 -13.89
N ILE A 43 -10.23 -11.43 -13.60
CA ILE A 43 -10.08 -12.62 -14.40
C ILE A 43 -11.09 -12.55 -15.53
N GLU A 44 -10.60 -12.53 -16.77
CA GLU A 44 -11.42 -12.38 -17.96
C GLU A 44 -12.47 -13.50 -18.06
N ASN A 45 -13.65 -13.15 -18.52
CA ASN A 45 -14.79 -14.08 -18.65
C ASN A 45 -15.33 -14.63 -17.33
N THR A 46 -14.99 -13.98 -16.21
CA THR A 46 -15.55 -14.31 -14.90
C THR A 46 -15.97 -13.03 -14.18
N ASN A 47 -16.72 -13.19 -13.10
CA ASN A 47 -17.03 -12.08 -12.20
C ASN A 47 -16.01 -11.94 -11.06
N LEU A 48 -14.91 -12.68 -11.17
CA LEU A 48 -13.89 -12.68 -10.12
C LEU A 48 -12.93 -11.52 -10.30
N SER A 49 -12.75 -10.79 -9.23
CA SER A 49 -11.77 -9.71 -9.17
C SER A 49 -11.14 -9.67 -7.79
N TYR A 50 -9.92 -9.16 -7.71
CA TYR A 50 -9.26 -8.92 -6.44
C TYR A 50 -8.44 -7.65 -6.50
N ILE A 51 -8.20 -7.06 -5.33
CA ILE A 51 -7.47 -5.81 -5.21
C ILE A 51 -6.12 -6.09 -4.57
N GLU A 52 -5.06 -5.64 -5.25
CA GLU A 52 -3.74 -5.52 -4.62
C GLU A 52 -3.67 -4.12 -4.01
N PRO A 53 -3.47 -4.00 -2.70
CA PRO A 53 -3.40 -2.69 -2.07
C PRO A 53 -2.14 -1.93 -2.47
N HIS A 54 -2.17 -0.62 -2.30
CA HIS A 54 -0.96 0.20 -2.41
C HIS A 54 0.07 -0.25 -1.39
N ARG A 55 1.34 -0.06 -1.74
CA ARG A 55 2.46 -0.38 -0.86
C ARG A 55 3.36 0.82 -0.68
N VAL A 56 3.98 0.90 0.47
CA VAL A 56 5.03 1.88 0.74
C VAL A 56 6.23 1.13 1.32
N ILE A 57 7.40 1.44 0.81
CA ILE A 57 8.66 0.83 1.27
C ILE A 57 9.40 1.87 2.09
N ILE A 58 9.63 1.56 3.36
CA ILE A 58 10.31 2.44 4.31
C ILE A 58 11.40 1.64 5.01
N LYS A 59 12.65 2.08 4.94
CA LYS A 59 13.79 1.37 5.55
C LYS A 59 13.84 -0.10 5.16
N ASP A 60 13.73 -0.39 3.87
CA ASP A 60 13.76 -1.74 3.31
C ASP A 60 12.60 -2.66 3.78
N THR A 61 11.62 -2.11 4.47
CA THR A 61 10.42 -2.82 4.89
C THR A 61 9.24 -2.41 4.03
N THR A 62 8.55 -3.39 3.46
CA THR A 62 7.35 -3.16 2.65
C THR A 62 6.11 -3.21 3.52
N PHE A 63 5.32 -2.15 3.46
CA PHE A 63 4.05 -2.05 4.17
C PHE A 63 2.91 -1.98 3.17
N LEU A 64 1.81 -2.67 3.47
CA LEU A 64 0.55 -2.52 2.75
C LEU A 64 -0.21 -1.33 3.33
N VAL A 65 -0.87 -0.56 2.48
CA VAL A 65 -1.61 0.63 2.87
C VAL A 65 -3.10 0.37 2.75
N PHE A 66 -3.84 0.54 3.83
CA PHE A 66 -5.27 0.28 3.89
C PHE A 66 -6.04 1.47 4.43
N ASN A 67 -7.21 1.72 3.85
CA ASN A 67 -8.23 2.58 4.43
C ASN A 67 -9.23 1.71 5.18
N TYR A 68 -9.40 1.96 6.46
CA TYR A 68 -10.33 1.20 7.30
C TYR A 68 -10.95 2.11 8.35
N SER A 69 -12.28 2.13 8.43
CA SER A 69 -13.03 2.91 9.42
C SER A 69 -12.61 4.39 9.48
N ASN A 70 -12.47 5.03 8.32
CA ASN A 70 -12.05 6.43 8.18
C ASN A 70 -10.62 6.71 8.65
N ASP A 71 -9.82 5.68 8.88
CA ASP A 71 -8.43 5.79 9.25
C ASP A 71 -7.55 5.10 8.22
N VAL A 72 -6.30 5.53 8.16
CA VAL A 72 -5.29 4.92 7.29
C VAL A 72 -4.37 4.06 8.16
N TYR A 73 -4.22 2.82 7.73
CA TYR A 73 -3.34 1.86 8.39
C TYR A 73 -2.26 1.42 7.43
N ILE A 74 -1.06 1.20 7.95
CA ILE A 74 -0.03 0.48 7.22
C ILE A 74 0.27 -0.81 7.95
N SER A 75 0.57 -1.85 7.19
CA SER A 75 0.75 -3.19 7.75
C SER A 75 1.90 -3.91 7.07
N ASN A 76 2.72 -4.57 7.88
CA ASN A 76 3.62 -5.60 7.37
C ASN A 76 3.19 -6.96 7.91
N LEU A 77 3.98 -8.00 7.68
CA LEU A 77 3.63 -9.37 8.06
C LEU A 77 3.37 -9.56 9.56
N SER A 78 3.93 -8.71 10.40
CA SER A 78 3.89 -8.89 11.85
C SER A 78 3.12 -7.82 12.60
N LYS A 79 2.78 -6.71 11.94
CA LYS A 79 2.22 -5.57 12.65
C LYS A 79 1.35 -4.70 11.76
N LYS A 80 0.25 -4.22 12.33
CA LYS A 80 -0.65 -3.24 11.72
C LYS A 80 -0.62 -1.99 12.60
N ILE A 81 -0.29 -0.85 12.01
CA ILE A 81 -0.20 0.42 12.74
C ILE A 81 -1.03 1.50 12.04
N LYS A 82 -1.61 2.39 12.84
CA LYS A 82 -2.26 3.57 12.31
C LYS A 82 -1.22 4.56 11.79
N LEU A 83 -1.59 5.32 10.79
CA LEU A 83 -0.70 6.34 10.24
C LEU A 83 -0.25 7.35 11.30
N SER A 84 -1.13 7.68 12.25
CA SER A 84 -0.80 8.56 13.37
C SER A 84 0.28 8.00 14.30
N GLU A 85 0.48 6.68 14.30
CA GLU A 85 1.48 6.01 15.15
C GLU A 85 2.78 5.72 14.39
N LEU A 86 2.82 6.03 13.09
CA LEU A 86 3.96 5.68 12.24
C LEU A 86 5.26 6.34 12.67
N GLU A 87 5.20 7.60 13.07
CA GLU A 87 6.38 8.34 13.52
C GLU A 87 7.08 7.66 14.69
N GLU A 88 6.29 7.26 15.69
CA GLU A 88 6.83 6.54 16.86
C GLU A 88 7.39 5.16 16.47
N TYR A 89 6.68 4.47 15.57
CA TYR A 89 7.14 3.17 15.09
C TYR A 89 8.47 3.27 14.34
N LEU A 90 8.66 4.31 13.53
CA LEU A 90 9.90 4.49 12.76
C LEU A 90 11.11 4.73 13.67
N LYS A 91 10.89 5.22 14.86
CA LYS A 91 11.99 5.38 15.85
C LYS A 91 12.48 4.04 16.41
N THR A 92 11.69 2.98 16.25
CA THR A 92 12.01 1.66 16.80
C THR A 92 12.68 0.73 15.78
N ILE A 93 12.73 1.11 14.54
CA ILE A 93 13.30 0.28 13.47
C ILE A 93 14.54 0.89 12.83
#